data_38962cc512b729c943b07400674843cd
#
_entry.id   38962cc512b729c943b07400674843cd
#
_cell.length_a   1.000
_cell.length_b   1.000
_cell.length_c   1.000
_cell.angle_alpha   90.00
_cell.angle_beta   90.00
_cell.angle_gamma   90.00
#
_symmetry.space_group_name_H-M   'P 1'
#
loop_
_entity.id
_entity.type
_entity.pdbx_description
1 polymer ?
#
loop_
_entity_poly.entity_id
_entity_poly.type
_entity_poly.pdbx_seq_one_letter_code
_entity_poly.pdbx_strand_id
1 'polypeptide(L)'
;MQRSSILKVASAMQDTTASVQDYLAAIYDLTGSGKPVIGARLAKHMAISAPAVTEAIHRMARGGYVKIGRGKELTLSTRGRQIAEVMARRHRLLERWLTDTLGLNWTDAHEEAHRLEHALSPRVEDRLAELLGMPSTCPHGNPIPGMAKPPRVEPFPLAQAKEGTTVVVERITEEAEADKKLLEHLWKNDVRPGRRLKITEVAPWAGTITATGDGRTIALGLPAAAKIWVYLPGATG
;
A
#
# COMPACT_ATOMS: atom_id res chain seq x y z
N MET A 1 9.25 -24.71 -13.42
CA MET A 1 10.04 -23.72 -12.67
C MET A 1 9.28 -23.07 -11.50
N GLN A 2 7.98 -22.82 -11.56
CA GLN A 2 7.20 -22.14 -10.50
C GLN A 2 7.10 -22.89 -9.16
N ARG A 3 6.90 -24.21 -9.15
CA ARG A 3 6.77 -24.99 -7.88
C ARG A 3 8.00 -24.94 -6.96
N SER A 4 9.21 -24.91 -7.53
CA SER A 4 10.46 -24.83 -6.73
C SER A 4 10.65 -23.45 -6.06
N SER A 5 10.15 -22.39 -6.69
CA SER A 5 10.19 -21.02 -6.13
C SER A 5 9.21 -20.88 -4.95
N ILE A 6 7.99 -21.43 -5.09
CA ILE A 6 6.96 -21.37 -4.04
C ILE A 6 7.41 -22.13 -2.77
N LEU A 7 8.03 -23.30 -2.92
CA LEU A 7 8.55 -24.08 -1.79
C LEU A 7 9.68 -23.36 -1.06
N LYS A 8 10.57 -22.66 -1.78
CA LYS A 8 11.64 -21.85 -1.17
C LYS A 8 11.10 -20.66 -0.38
N VAL A 9 10.07 -20.01 -0.90
CA VAL A 9 9.44 -18.85 -0.22
C VAL A 9 8.66 -19.34 1.02
N ALA A 10 7.94 -20.45 0.92
CA ALA A 10 7.24 -21.05 2.07
C ALA A 10 8.22 -21.43 3.19
N SER A 11 9.38 -21.99 2.86
CA SER A 11 10.44 -22.28 3.84
C SER A 11 11.00 -20.99 4.45
N ALA A 12 11.26 -19.95 3.64
CA ALA A 12 11.76 -18.68 4.13
C ALA A 12 10.76 -17.97 5.07
N MET A 13 9.46 -18.15 4.86
CA MET A 13 8.40 -17.65 5.75
C MET A 13 8.42 -18.37 7.11
N GLN A 14 8.64 -19.67 7.13
CA GLN A 14 8.72 -20.47 8.38
C GLN A 14 9.94 -20.10 9.24
N ASP A 15 11.03 -19.63 8.61
CA ASP A 15 12.25 -19.21 9.29
C ASP A 15 12.18 -17.78 9.86
N THR A 16 11.07 -17.07 9.66
CA THR A 16 10.92 -15.67 10.09
C THR A 16 9.77 -15.51 11.09
N THR A 17 9.97 -14.65 12.08
CA THR A 17 8.91 -14.28 13.02
C THR A 17 7.92 -13.30 12.37
N ALA A 18 6.67 -13.26 12.86
CA ALA A 18 5.66 -12.29 12.42
C ALA A 18 6.23 -10.86 12.41
N SER A 19 6.90 -10.45 13.49
CA SER A 19 7.51 -9.13 13.57
C SER A 19 8.53 -8.83 12.45
N VAL A 20 9.33 -9.81 12.01
CA VAL A 20 10.25 -9.63 10.88
C VAL A 20 9.47 -9.50 9.57
N GLN A 21 8.40 -10.26 9.40
CA GLN A 21 7.51 -10.19 8.25
C GLN A 21 6.85 -8.82 8.14
N ASP A 22 6.36 -8.26 9.26
CA ASP A 22 5.77 -6.91 9.33
C ASP A 22 6.76 -5.83 8.90
N TYR A 23 7.99 -5.89 9.41
CA TYR A 23 9.03 -4.94 8.99
C TYR A 23 9.36 -5.02 7.51
N LEU A 24 9.43 -6.24 6.95
CA LEU A 24 9.71 -6.44 5.53
C LEU A 24 8.55 -5.94 4.65
N ALA A 25 7.29 -6.19 5.06
CA ALA A 25 6.11 -5.66 4.40
C ALA A 25 6.09 -4.13 4.44
N ALA A 26 6.34 -3.51 5.60
CA ALA A 26 6.40 -2.06 5.73
C ALA A 26 7.49 -1.41 4.86
N ILE A 27 8.68 -2.03 4.75
CA ILE A 27 9.73 -1.55 3.84
C ILE A 27 9.28 -1.66 2.38
N TYR A 28 8.61 -2.76 2.00
CA TYR A 28 8.08 -2.95 0.66
C TYR A 28 7.04 -1.88 0.29
N ASP A 29 6.08 -1.62 1.16
CA ASP A 29 5.03 -0.64 0.97
C ASP A 29 5.58 0.79 0.85
N LEU A 30 6.51 1.15 1.73
CA LEU A 30 7.19 2.45 1.69
C LEU A 30 8.01 2.66 0.40
N THR A 31 8.53 1.59 -0.20
CA THR A 31 9.28 1.66 -1.47
C THR A 31 8.38 2.15 -2.62
N GLY A 32 7.09 1.79 -2.63
CA GLY A 32 6.12 2.19 -3.65
C GLY A 32 5.83 3.69 -3.73
N SER A 33 6.25 4.49 -2.75
CA SER A 33 6.04 5.95 -2.71
C SER A 33 7.09 6.76 -3.48
N GLY A 34 8.12 6.11 -4.05
CA GLY A 34 9.22 6.78 -4.76
C GLY A 34 10.21 7.55 -3.87
N LYS A 35 10.05 7.52 -2.55
CA LYS A 35 10.93 8.18 -1.59
C LYS A 35 11.86 7.15 -0.93
N PRO A 36 13.12 7.52 -0.57
CA PRO A 36 14.01 6.62 0.16
C PRO A 36 13.38 6.09 1.45
N VAL A 37 13.49 4.79 1.69
CA VAL A 37 13.07 4.18 2.94
C VAL A 37 14.21 4.30 3.94
N ILE A 38 13.98 5.04 5.01
CA ILE A 38 14.95 5.23 6.12
C ILE A 38 14.29 4.85 7.44
N GLY A 39 15.11 4.58 8.46
CA GLY A 39 14.62 4.13 9.78
C GLY A 39 13.58 5.07 10.41
N ALA A 40 13.74 6.39 10.27
CA ALA A 40 12.77 7.36 10.79
C ALA A 40 11.39 7.26 10.11
N ARG A 41 11.36 7.02 8.79
CA ARG A 41 10.14 6.82 8.02
C ARG A 41 9.44 5.52 8.42
N LEU A 42 10.24 4.46 8.59
CA LEU A 42 9.76 3.16 9.02
C LEU A 42 9.18 3.21 10.44
N ALA A 43 9.84 3.91 11.36
CA ALA A 43 9.37 4.13 12.73
C ALA A 43 8.00 4.83 12.77
N LYS A 44 7.85 5.89 11.95
CA LYS A 44 6.60 6.62 11.82
C LYS A 44 5.49 5.75 11.23
N HIS A 45 5.79 5.00 10.18
CA HIS A 45 4.81 4.14 9.48
C HIS A 45 4.28 3.04 10.39
N MET A 46 5.18 2.37 11.12
CA MET A 46 4.83 1.28 12.03
C MET A 46 4.37 1.75 13.42
N ALA A 47 4.39 3.05 13.72
CA ALA A 47 4.10 3.62 15.04
C ALA A 47 4.96 3.01 16.17
N ILE A 48 6.23 2.72 15.89
CA ILE A 48 7.20 2.09 16.81
C ILE A 48 8.35 3.08 17.09
N SER A 49 8.98 2.96 18.26
CA SER A 49 10.08 3.83 18.66
C SER A 49 11.31 3.68 17.75
N ALA A 50 12.02 4.78 17.49
CA ALA A 50 13.21 4.77 16.63
C ALA A 50 14.32 3.83 17.12
N PRO A 51 14.61 3.67 18.42
CA PRO A 51 15.56 2.67 18.92
C PRO A 51 15.16 1.24 18.56
N ALA A 52 13.88 0.86 18.75
CA ALA A 52 13.39 -0.48 18.42
C ALA A 52 13.50 -0.77 16.92
N VAL A 53 13.17 0.22 16.08
CA VAL A 53 13.33 0.10 14.63
C VAL A 53 14.82 -0.06 14.26
N THR A 54 15.72 0.69 14.88
CA THR A 54 17.15 0.59 14.60
C THR A 54 17.68 -0.81 14.93
N GLU A 55 17.29 -1.37 16.07
CA GLU A 55 17.67 -2.74 16.47
C GLU A 55 17.12 -3.78 15.47
N ALA A 56 15.84 -3.65 15.08
CA ALA A 56 15.23 -4.54 14.12
C ALA A 56 15.94 -4.48 12.74
N ILE A 57 16.28 -3.28 12.25
CA ILE A 57 17.03 -3.09 11.00
C ILE A 57 18.37 -3.83 11.07
N HIS A 58 19.13 -3.66 12.14
CA HIS A 58 20.43 -4.35 12.28
C HIS A 58 20.28 -5.88 12.34
N ARG A 59 19.24 -6.37 13.04
CA ARG A 59 18.94 -7.81 13.08
C ARG A 59 18.58 -8.34 11.70
N MET A 60 17.72 -7.65 10.95
CA MET A 60 17.33 -8.02 9.59
C MET A 60 18.50 -7.94 8.60
N ALA A 61 19.40 -6.97 8.76
CA ALA A 61 20.59 -6.86 7.93
C ALA A 61 21.57 -8.03 8.18
N ARG A 62 21.78 -8.41 9.44
CA ARG A 62 22.57 -9.62 9.79
C ARG A 62 21.92 -10.91 9.27
N GLY A 63 20.60 -10.98 9.26
CA GLY A 63 19.83 -12.09 8.69
C GLY A 63 19.77 -12.12 7.16
N GLY A 64 20.38 -11.12 6.49
CA GLY A 64 20.42 -11.05 5.03
C GLY A 64 19.09 -10.70 4.35
N TYR A 65 18.14 -10.11 5.08
CA TYR A 65 16.85 -9.69 4.55
C TYR A 65 16.86 -8.26 4.00
N VAL A 66 17.68 -7.38 4.58
CA VAL A 66 17.74 -5.95 4.25
C VAL A 66 19.19 -5.55 4.02
N LYS A 67 19.41 -4.60 3.11
CA LYS A 67 20.68 -3.92 2.92
C LYS A 67 20.56 -2.47 3.39
N ILE A 68 21.62 -1.96 4.04
CA ILE A 68 21.69 -0.58 4.51
C ILE A 68 22.68 0.14 3.60
N GLY A 69 22.21 1.14 2.85
CA GLY A 69 23.02 1.99 1.97
C GLY A 69 23.81 3.06 2.73
N ARG A 70 24.66 3.81 2.01
CA ARG A 70 25.53 4.87 2.59
C ARG A 70 24.73 5.98 3.28
N GLY A 71 23.56 6.35 2.74
CA GLY A 71 22.62 7.34 3.30
C GLY A 71 21.65 6.77 4.34
N LYS A 72 21.93 5.59 4.92
CA LYS A 72 21.03 4.83 5.81
C LYS A 72 19.72 4.41 5.13
N GLU A 73 19.71 4.37 3.81
CA GLU A 73 18.59 3.87 3.02
C GLU A 73 18.48 2.35 3.18
N LEU A 74 17.25 1.88 3.30
CA LEU A 74 16.93 0.46 3.44
C LEU A 74 16.43 -0.07 2.11
N THR A 75 17.03 -1.17 1.66
CA THR A 75 16.57 -1.91 0.49
C THR A 75 16.39 -3.38 0.84
N LEU A 76 15.31 -3.98 0.36
CA LEU A 76 15.08 -5.41 0.53
C LEU A 76 16.10 -6.21 -0.29
N SER A 77 16.67 -7.24 0.31
CA SER A 77 17.37 -8.29 -0.44
C SER A 77 16.36 -9.10 -1.28
N THR A 78 16.83 -9.96 -2.17
CA THR A 78 15.96 -10.89 -2.91
C THR A 78 15.10 -11.72 -1.96
N ARG A 79 15.71 -12.26 -0.88
CA ARG A 79 14.99 -13.05 0.15
C ARG A 79 13.99 -12.20 0.92
N GLY A 80 14.38 -10.99 1.34
CA GLY A 80 13.49 -10.06 2.04
C GLY A 80 12.32 -9.63 1.17
N ARG A 81 12.55 -9.35 -0.11
CA ARG A 81 11.51 -8.98 -1.07
C ARG A 81 10.49 -10.10 -1.27
N GLN A 82 10.94 -11.34 -1.43
CA GLN A 82 10.05 -12.48 -1.59
C GLN A 82 9.10 -12.65 -0.40
N ILE A 83 9.60 -12.50 0.83
CA ILE A 83 8.76 -12.56 2.04
C ILE A 83 7.77 -11.39 2.07
N ALA A 84 8.24 -10.17 1.80
CA ALA A 84 7.41 -8.99 1.77
C ALA A 84 6.30 -9.06 0.72
N GLU A 85 6.58 -9.59 -0.47
CA GLU A 85 5.59 -9.79 -1.55
C GLU A 85 4.51 -10.81 -1.15
N VAL A 86 4.87 -11.88 -0.43
CA VAL A 86 3.87 -12.82 0.10
C VAL A 86 2.98 -12.14 1.14
N MET A 87 3.55 -11.38 2.07
CA MET A 87 2.77 -10.65 3.07
C MET A 87 1.85 -9.62 2.42
N ALA A 88 2.36 -8.78 1.53
CA ALA A 88 1.56 -7.80 0.80
C ALA A 88 0.44 -8.47 -0.04
N ARG A 89 0.70 -9.63 -0.66
CA ARG A 89 -0.31 -10.39 -1.39
C ARG A 89 -1.43 -10.86 -0.46
N ARG A 90 -1.10 -11.46 0.69
CA ARG A 90 -2.07 -11.95 1.68
C ARG A 90 -2.91 -10.82 2.23
N HIS A 91 -2.26 -9.76 2.69
CA HIS A 91 -2.92 -8.57 3.22
C HIS A 91 -3.95 -8.01 2.23
N ARG A 92 -3.54 -7.75 0.99
CA ARG A 92 -4.38 -7.15 -0.05
C ARG A 92 -5.51 -8.05 -0.53
N LEU A 93 -5.31 -9.38 -0.54
CA LEU A 93 -6.39 -10.34 -0.78
C LEU A 93 -7.41 -10.36 0.35
N LEU A 94 -6.95 -10.34 1.60
CA LEU A 94 -7.82 -10.28 2.77
C LEU A 94 -8.63 -8.99 2.79
N GLU A 95 -8.01 -7.82 2.57
CA GLU A 95 -8.73 -6.55 2.46
C GLU A 95 -9.83 -6.61 1.39
N ARG A 96 -9.53 -7.18 0.22
CA ARG A 96 -10.51 -7.34 -0.85
C ARG A 96 -11.67 -8.22 -0.42
N TRP A 97 -11.39 -9.36 0.21
CA TRP A 97 -12.41 -10.27 0.72
C TRP A 97 -13.27 -9.64 1.81
N LEU A 98 -12.64 -8.99 2.79
CA LEU A 98 -13.31 -8.35 3.91
C LEU A 98 -14.21 -7.19 3.43
N THR A 99 -13.75 -6.42 2.45
CA THR A 99 -14.51 -5.30 1.90
C THR A 99 -15.60 -5.76 0.94
N ASP A 100 -15.27 -6.56 -0.09
CA ASP A 100 -16.18 -6.85 -1.19
C ASP A 100 -17.18 -7.96 -0.83
N THR A 101 -16.83 -8.89 0.07
CA THR A 101 -17.68 -10.03 0.43
C THR A 101 -18.35 -9.84 1.79
N LEU A 102 -17.61 -9.37 2.80
CA LEU A 102 -18.15 -9.18 4.15
C LEU A 102 -18.69 -7.77 4.38
N GLY A 103 -18.45 -6.81 3.48
CA GLY A 103 -18.99 -5.45 3.56
C GLY A 103 -18.35 -4.57 4.64
N LEU A 104 -17.15 -4.92 5.13
CA LEU A 104 -16.42 -4.08 6.09
C LEU A 104 -15.98 -2.78 5.42
N ASN A 105 -15.98 -1.68 6.18
CA ASN A 105 -15.34 -0.45 5.73
C ASN A 105 -13.82 -0.63 5.67
N TRP A 106 -13.14 0.29 5.00
CA TRP A 106 -11.71 0.18 4.75
C TRP A 106 -10.84 0.08 6.01
N THR A 107 -11.20 0.83 7.05
CA THR A 107 -10.44 0.84 8.31
C THR A 107 -10.54 -0.51 9.01
N ASP A 108 -11.75 -1.05 9.16
CA ASP A 108 -11.97 -2.34 9.80
C ASP A 108 -11.37 -3.48 8.95
N ALA A 109 -11.51 -3.40 7.62
CA ALA A 109 -10.93 -4.40 6.72
C ALA A 109 -9.41 -4.45 6.80
N HIS A 110 -8.73 -3.29 6.86
CA HIS A 110 -7.28 -3.18 7.01
C HIS A 110 -6.81 -3.79 8.35
N GLU A 111 -7.48 -3.45 9.46
CA GLU A 111 -7.12 -3.98 10.78
C GLU A 111 -7.32 -5.50 10.87
N GLU A 112 -8.42 -6.04 10.33
CA GLU A 112 -8.68 -7.47 10.32
C GLU A 112 -7.73 -8.22 9.36
N ALA A 113 -7.41 -7.64 8.20
CA ALA A 113 -6.43 -8.21 7.28
C ALA A 113 -5.07 -8.38 7.97
N HIS A 114 -4.62 -7.36 8.71
CA HIS A 114 -3.35 -7.42 9.46
C HIS A 114 -3.34 -8.50 10.54
N ARG A 115 -4.47 -8.78 11.18
CA ARG A 115 -4.58 -9.88 12.16
C ARG A 115 -4.55 -11.26 11.52
N LEU A 116 -5.07 -11.40 10.31
CA LEU A 116 -5.27 -12.70 9.64
C LEU A 116 -4.10 -13.11 8.74
N GLU A 117 -3.35 -12.16 8.20
CA GLU A 117 -2.37 -12.41 7.12
C GLU A 117 -1.27 -13.41 7.47
N HIS A 118 -0.84 -13.45 8.76
CA HIS A 118 0.19 -14.39 9.23
C HIS A 118 -0.33 -15.83 9.35
N ALA A 119 -1.62 -15.99 9.61
CA ALA A 119 -2.25 -17.30 9.77
C ALA A 119 -2.72 -17.90 8.43
N LEU A 120 -2.72 -17.13 7.35
CA LEU A 120 -3.21 -17.58 6.05
C LEU A 120 -2.27 -18.61 5.43
N SER A 121 -2.74 -19.86 5.24
CA SER A 121 -1.96 -20.87 4.55
C SER A 121 -1.94 -20.63 3.04
N PRO A 122 -0.90 -21.09 2.31
CA PRO A 122 -0.85 -20.95 0.85
C PRO A 122 -2.07 -21.53 0.14
N ARG A 123 -2.61 -22.64 0.65
CA ARG A 123 -3.81 -23.28 0.09
C ARG A 123 -5.05 -22.38 0.22
N VAL A 124 -5.21 -21.74 1.37
CA VAL A 124 -6.35 -20.82 1.60
C VAL A 124 -6.15 -19.54 0.80
N GLU A 125 -4.91 -19.03 0.71
CA GLU A 125 -4.55 -17.88 -0.11
C GLU A 125 -4.93 -18.07 -1.58
N ASP A 126 -4.57 -19.23 -2.17
CA ASP A 126 -4.89 -19.54 -3.56
C ASP A 126 -6.42 -19.65 -3.78
N ARG A 127 -7.14 -20.30 -2.86
CA ARG A 127 -8.61 -20.40 -2.94
C ARG A 127 -9.30 -19.04 -2.77
N LEU A 128 -8.76 -18.19 -1.91
CA LEU A 128 -9.26 -16.84 -1.74
C LEU A 128 -9.07 -16.02 -3.01
N ALA A 129 -7.90 -16.12 -3.65
CA ALA A 129 -7.64 -15.47 -4.92
C ALA A 129 -8.59 -15.93 -6.04
N GLU A 130 -8.85 -17.25 -6.15
CA GLU A 130 -9.80 -17.82 -7.09
C GLU A 130 -11.23 -17.32 -6.82
N LEU A 131 -11.67 -17.35 -5.56
CA LEU A 131 -13.00 -16.88 -5.12
C LEU A 131 -13.24 -15.41 -5.52
N LEU A 132 -12.22 -14.58 -5.39
CA LEU A 132 -12.26 -13.15 -5.72
C LEU A 132 -12.07 -12.86 -7.23
N GLY A 133 -11.94 -13.89 -8.07
CA GLY A 133 -11.76 -13.73 -9.53
C GLY A 133 -10.35 -13.24 -9.91
N MET A 134 -9.33 -13.58 -9.15
CA MET A 134 -7.93 -13.20 -9.38
C MET A 134 -7.75 -11.67 -9.47
N PRO A 135 -8.08 -10.91 -8.43
CA PRO A 135 -8.06 -9.45 -8.46
C PRO A 135 -6.63 -8.92 -8.64
N SER A 136 -6.48 -7.88 -9.47
CA SER A 136 -5.16 -7.27 -9.71
C SER A 136 -4.75 -6.26 -8.63
N THR A 137 -5.72 -5.73 -7.87
CA THR A 137 -5.51 -4.70 -6.85
C THR A 137 -6.33 -4.96 -5.59
N CYS A 138 -5.93 -4.43 -4.46
CA CYS A 138 -6.74 -4.34 -3.23
C CYS A 138 -7.86 -3.28 -3.39
N PRO A 139 -8.78 -3.12 -2.42
CA PRO A 139 -9.84 -2.11 -2.48
C PRO A 139 -9.31 -0.68 -2.62
N HIS A 140 -8.12 -0.41 -2.11
CA HIS A 140 -7.45 0.88 -2.18
C HIS A 140 -6.72 1.13 -3.51
N GLY A 141 -6.67 0.13 -4.42
CA GLY A 141 -6.01 0.23 -5.73
C GLY A 141 -4.55 -0.24 -5.73
N ASN A 142 -3.98 -0.62 -4.59
CA ASN A 142 -2.61 -1.09 -4.52
C ASN A 142 -2.44 -2.46 -5.19
N PRO A 143 -1.40 -2.65 -6.03
CA PRO A 143 -1.24 -3.84 -6.86
C PRO A 143 -0.99 -5.10 -6.03
N ILE A 144 -1.73 -6.18 -6.27
CA ILE A 144 -1.52 -7.48 -5.59
C ILE A 144 -0.32 -8.19 -6.23
N PRO A 145 0.76 -8.48 -5.49
CA PRO A 145 1.94 -9.16 -6.02
C PRO A 145 1.59 -10.48 -6.73
N GLY A 146 2.16 -10.68 -7.91
CA GLY A 146 1.90 -11.85 -8.75
C GLY A 146 0.58 -11.83 -9.52
N MET A 147 -0.30 -10.85 -9.29
CA MET A 147 -1.58 -10.69 -10.02
C MET A 147 -1.73 -9.31 -10.66
N ALA A 148 -0.92 -8.36 -10.24
CA ALA A 148 -0.95 -6.99 -10.75
C ALA A 148 -0.67 -6.93 -12.25
N LYS A 149 -1.43 -6.08 -12.95
CA LYS A 149 -1.18 -5.71 -14.35
C LYS A 149 -0.42 -4.38 -14.37
N PRO A 150 0.48 -4.17 -15.32
CA PRO A 150 1.13 -2.87 -15.47
C PRO A 150 0.07 -1.79 -15.65
N PRO A 151 0.26 -0.60 -15.05
CA PRO A 151 -0.66 0.51 -15.24
C PRO A 151 -0.66 0.92 -16.72
N ARG A 152 -1.84 1.22 -17.25
CA ARG A 152 -1.98 1.68 -18.66
C ARG A 152 -1.52 3.11 -18.85
N VAL A 153 -1.47 3.89 -17.79
CA VAL A 153 -1.12 5.30 -17.74
C VAL A 153 -0.24 5.54 -16.53
N GLU A 154 0.76 6.39 -16.65
CA GLU A 154 1.61 6.75 -15.53
C GLU A 154 0.84 7.63 -14.53
N PRO A 155 0.60 7.16 -13.30
CA PRO A 155 -0.12 7.93 -12.30
C PRO A 155 0.81 8.92 -11.61
N PHE A 156 0.22 9.97 -11.05
CA PHE A 156 0.93 11.00 -10.28
C PHE A 156 0.16 11.36 -9.00
N PRO A 157 0.83 11.93 -7.98
CA PRO A 157 0.18 12.35 -6.75
C PRO A 157 -0.88 13.43 -6.98
N LEU A 158 -2.06 13.33 -6.37
CA LEU A 158 -3.15 14.32 -6.45
C LEU A 158 -2.67 15.72 -6.07
N ALA A 159 -1.72 15.84 -5.15
CA ALA A 159 -1.11 17.12 -4.77
C ALA A 159 -0.42 17.87 -5.94
N GLN A 160 -0.17 17.21 -7.07
CA GLN A 160 0.42 17.79 -8.28
C GLN A 160 -0.65 18.11 -9.35
N ALA A 161 -1.91 17.80 -9.09
CA ALA A 161 -2.99 18.07 -10.03
C ALA A 161 -3.20 19.59 -10.15
N LYS A 162 -3.58 20.01 -11.37
CA LYS A 162 -3.83 21.44 -11.66
C LYS A 162 -5.31 21.78 -11.49
N GLU A 163 -5.58 22.99 -11.03
CA GLU A 163 -6.93 23.53 -10.97
C GLU A 163 -7.64 23.45 -12.33
N GLY A 164 -8.92 23.20 -12.31
CA GLY A 164 -9.78 23.01 -13.50
C GLY A 164 -9.65 21.64 -14.16
N THR A 165 -8.65 20.82 -13.81
CA THR A 165 -8.49 19.48 -14.40
C THR A 165 -9.43 18.46 -13.76
N THR A 166 -9.80 17.45 -14.55
CA THR A 166 -10.44 16.24 -14.02
C THR A 166 -9.42 15.12 -13.99
N VAL A 167 -9.37 14.41 -12.87
CA VAL A 167 -8.48 13.26 -12.67
C VAL A 167 -9.29 12.04 -12.27
N VAL A 168 -8.71 10.85 -12.41
CA VAL A 168 -9.29 9.60 -11.93
C VAL A 168 -8.40 9.07 -10.82
N VAL A 169 -8.98 8.69 -9.70
CA VAL A 169 -8.24 8.06 -8.61
C VAL A 169 -7.74 6.70 -9.07
N GLU A 170 -6.44 6.48 -9.01
CA GLU A 170 -5.80 5.20 -9.32
C GLU A 170 -5.65 4.36 -8.05
N ARG A 171 -5.07 4.93 -7.02
CA ARG A 171 -4.88 4.26 -5.72
C ARG A 171 -4.72 5.21 -4.54
N ILE A 172 -5.02 4.70 -3.38
CA ILE A 172 -4.66 5.26 -2.07
C ILE A 172 -3.43 4.49 -1.60
N THR A 173 -2.33 5.18 -1.30
CA THR A 173 -1.07 4.50 -0.92
C THR A 173 -1.16 3.88 0.47
N GLU A 174 -0.35 2.86 0.73
CA GLU A 174 -0.22 2.22 2.05
C GLU A 174 0.16 3.23 3.17
N GLU A 175 0.88 4.31 2.83
CA GLU A 175 1.14 5.39 3.79
C GLU A 175 -0.14 6.15 4.20
N ALA A 176 -1.18 6.15 3.36
CA ALA A 176 -2.47 6.71 3.70
C ALA A 176 -3.28 5.73 4.55
N GLU A 177 -3.19 4.43 4.27
CA GLU A 177 -3.89 3.38 5.01
C GLU A 177 -3.48 3.32 6.48
N ALA A 178 -2.22 3.63 6.79
CA ALA A 178 -1.73 3.76 8.16
C ALA A 178 -2.36 4.95 8.95
N ASP A 179 -3.07 5.87 8.27
CA ASP A 179 -3.77 7.00 8.88
C ASP A 179 -5.28 6.74 8.88
N LYS A 180 -5.79 6.13 9.95
CA LYS A 180 -7.20 5.77 10.11
C LYS A 180 -8.16 6.94 9.83
N LYS A 181 -7.84 8.16 10.32
CA LYS A 181 -8.69 9.33 10.13
C LYS A 181 -8.76 9.74 8.66
N LEU A 182 -7.62 9.68 7.96
CA LEU A 182 -7.58 9.93 6.52
C LEU A 182 -8.36 8.88 5.77
N LEU A 183 -8.17 7.59 6.08
CA LEU A 183 -8.86 6.49 5.43
C LEU A 183 -10.38 6.58 5.58
N GLU A 184 -10.86 6.86 6.80
CA GLU A 184 -12.28 7.12 7.07
C GLU A 184 -12.81 8.35 6.29
N HIS A 185 -12.02 9.41 6.23
CA HIS A 185 -12.40 10.63 5.53
C HIS A 185 -12.54 10.39 4.03
N LEU A 186 -11.61 9.66 3.42
CA LEU A 186 -11.66 9.27 2.01
C LEU A 186 -12.87 8.35 1.73
N TRP A 187 -13.11 7.36 2.58
CA TRP A 187 -14.25 6.46 2.47
C TRP A 187 -15.59 7.22 2.51
N LYS A 188 -15.79 8.09 3.51
CA LYS A 188 -17.01 8.90 3.66
C LYS A 188 -17.28 9.84 2.48
N ASN A 189 -16.22 10.32 1.82
CA ASN A 189 -16.32 11.21 0.68
C ASN A 189 -16.24 10.51 -0.68
N ASP A 190 -16.29 9.17 -0.70
CA ASP A 190 -16.26 8.34 -1.90
C ASP A 190 -15.00 8.57 -2.77
N VAL A 191 -13.87 8.93 -2.14
CA VAL A 191 -12.57 9.04 -2.81
C VAL A 191 -11.93 7.65 -2.87
N ARG A 192 -12.18 6.94 -3.95
CA ARG A 192 -11.76 5.54 -4.14
C ARG A 192 -11.32 5.27 -5.58
N PRO A 193 -10.57 4.21 -5.84
CA PRO A 193 -10.12 3.84 -7.18
C PRO A 193 -11.25 3.83 -8.22
N GLY A 194 -10.98 4.43 -9.37
CA GLY A 194 -11.94 4.59 -10.47
C GLY A 194 -12.82 5.85 -10.39
N ARG A 195 -12.87 6.55 -9.25
CA ARG A 195 -13.68 7.77 -9.11
C ARG A 195 -13.03 8.95 -9.82
N ARG A 196 -13.86 9.76 -10.47
CA ARG A 196 -13.45 11.00 -11.12
C ARG A 196 -13.57 12.15 -10.14
N LEU A 197 -12.53 12.96 -10.06
CA LEU A 197 -12.45 14.17 -9.24
C LEU A 197 -12.12 15.36 -10.13
N LYS A 198 -12.94 16.40 -10.10
CA LYS A 198 -12.64 17.71 -10.71
C LYS A 198 -11.93 18.57 -9.68
N ILE A 199 -10.74 19.02 -9.97
CA ILE A 199 -9.98 19.92 -9.10
C ILE A 199 -10.58 21.31 -9.22
N THR A 200 -11.18 21.80 -8.16
CA THR A 200 -11.88 23.08 -8.13
C THR A 200 -11.03 24.21 -7.57
N GLU A 201 -10.03 23.87 -6.76
CA GLU A 201 -9.12 24.88 -6.17
C GLU A 201 -7.78 24.23 -5.81
N VAL A 202 -6.71 24.94 -6.06
CA VAL A 202 -5.36 24.62 -5.55
C VAL A 202 -4.87 25.84 -4.79
N ALA A 203 -4.72 25.73 -3.47
CA ALA A 203 -4.30 26.79 -2.58
C ALA A 203 -2.95 26.46 -1.88
N PRO A 204 -1.79 26.60 -2.57
CA PRO A 204 -0.48 26.26 -2.01
C PRO A 204 -0.14 27.09 -0.76
N TRP A 205 -0.60 28.32 -0.69
CA TRP A 205 -0.45 29.23 0.45
C TRP A 205 -1.17 28.74 1.71
N ALA A 206 -2.30 28.02 1.53
CA ALA A 206 -3.03 27.39 2.61
C ALA A 206 -2.62 25.91 2.81
N GLY A 207 -1.79 25.36 1.91
CA GLY A 207 -1.38 23.97 1.93
C GLY A 207 -2.51 22.98 1.60
N THR A 208 -3.51 23.40 0.78
CA THR A 208 -4.71 22.59 0.49
C THR A 208 -4.97 22.45 -1.01
N ILE A 209 -5.72 21.39 -1.34
CA ILE A 209 -6.34 21.16 -2.64
C ILE A 209 -7.79 20.76 -2.41
N THR A 210 -8.70 21.32 -3.21
CA THR A 210 -10.14 21.03 -3.17
C THR A 210 -10.54 20.35 -4.47
N ALA A 211 -11.29 19.26 -4.32
CA ALA A 211 -11.79 18.47 -5.45
C ALA A 211 -13.29 18.18 -5.27
N THR A 212 -14.02 18.03 -6.36
CA THR A 212 -15.44 17.66 -6.38
C THR A 212 -15.63 16.41 -7.22
N GLY A 213 -16.36 15.43 -6.68
CA GLY A 213 -16.72 14.20 -7.37
C GLY A 213 -18.11 13.73 -6.91
N ASP A 214 -18.96 13.31 -7.85
CA ASP A 214 -20.33 12.81 -7.59
C ASP A 214 -21.16 13.70 -6.64
N GLY A 215 -21.05 15.04 -6.84
CA GLY A 215 -21.77 16.03 -6.04
C GLY A 215 -21.20 16.28 -4.64
N ARG A 216 -20.09 15.67 -4.28
CA ARG A 216 -19.39 15.88 -3.00
C ARG A 216 -18.12 16.69 -3.21
N THR A 217 -17.89 17.62 -2.31
CA THR A 217 -16.64 18.41 -2.30
C THR A 217 -15.78 17.97 -1.12
N ILE A 218 -14.51 17.69 -1.41
CA ILE A 218 -13.51 17.33 -0.42
C ILE A 218 -12.32 18.29 -0.48
N ALA A 219 -11.95 18.82 0.67
CA ALA A 219 -10.71 19.58 0.83
C ALA A 219 -9.66 18.70 1.54
N LEU A 220 -8.48 18.62 0.98
CA LEU A 220 -7.37 17.81 1.49
C LEU A 220 -6.14 18.71 1.70
N GLY A 221 -5.45 18.51 2.82
CA GLY A 221 -4.09 19.05 2.96
C GLY A 221 -3.16 18.44 1.92
N LEU A 222 -2.22 19.19 1.37
CA LEU A 222 -1.27 18.70 0.36
C LEU A 222 -0.49 17.44 0.81
N PRO A 223 -0.10 17.28 2.09
CA PRO A 223 0.52 16.04 2.56
C PRO A 223 -0.38 14.81 2.45
N ALA A 224 -1.70 14.95 2.66
CA ALA A 224 -2.68 13.89 2.47
C ALA A 224 -2.92 13.62 0.98
N ALA A 225 -3.10 14.67 0.18
CA ALA A 225 -3.26 14.57 -1.27
C ALA A 225 -2.06 13.92 -1.96
N ALA A 226 -0.83 14.08 -1.43
CA ALA A 226 0.37 13.43 -1.95
C ALA A 226 0.35 11.88 -1.80
N LYS A 227 -0.54 11.35 -0.96
CA LYS A 227 -0.71 9.92 -0.74
C LYS A 227 -1.82 9.30 -1.61
N ILE A 228 -2.51 10.10 -2.40
CA ILE A 228 -3.55 9.68 -3.32
C ILE A 228 -2.97 9.80 -4.73
N TRP A 229 -2.92 8.71 -5.47
CA TRP A 229 -2.40 8.71 -6.83
C TRP A 229 -3.55 8.73 -7.82
N VAL A 230 -3.38 9.54 -8.87
CA VAL A 230 -4.40 9.81 -9.87
C VAL A 230 -3.81 9.79 -11.28
N TYR A 231 -4.64 9.69 -12.30
CA TYR A 231 -4.24 9.84 -13.69
C TYR A 231 -5.24 10.73 -14.45
N LEU A 232 -4.81 11.28 -15.61
CA LEU A 232 -5.68 12.07 -16.48
C LEU A 232 -6.57 11.14 -17.31
N PRO A 233 -7.90 11.35 -17.35
CA PRO A 233 -8.79 10.56 -18.20
C PRO A 233 -8.47 10.83 -19.69
N GLY A 234 -8.42 9.76 -20.49
CA GLY A 234 -8.11 9.84 -21.92
C GLY A 234 -6.64 9.69 -22.31
N ALA A 235 -5.72 9.59 -21.36
CA ALA A 235 -4.35 9.18 -21.63
C ALA A 235 -4.32 7.63 -21.82
N THR A 236 -4.79 7.14 -22.95
CA THR A 236 -4.54 5.75 -23.37
C THR A 236 -3.24 5.74 -24.17
N GLY A 237 -2.19 5.12 -23.58
CA GLY A 237 -1.01 4.75 -24.32
C GLY A 237 -1.28 3.55 -25.22
#